data_8d177a7e7686eb2652ae866e1bbfe11d
#
_entry.id   8d177a7e7686eb2652ae866e1bbfe11d
#
_cell.length_a   1.000
_cell.length_b   1.000
_cell.length_c   1.000
_cell.angle_alpha   90.00
_cell.angle_beta   90.00
_cell.angle_gamma   90.00
#
_symmetry.space_group_name_H-M   'P 1'
#
loop_
_entity.id
_entity.type
_entity.pdbx_description
1 polymer ?
#
loop_
_entity_poly.entity_id
_entity_poly.type
_entity_poly.pdbx_seq_one_letter_code
_entity_poly.pdbx_strand_id
1 'polypeptide(L)'
;MRYIKTCMATRGWLAGTMILAAAACGGGESTAPDGGGMETAESGSTGEPRVFFVAPRDGAEISVDIPVNFEFGIENYEIGAVPETVDEPRAGVGHYHLGVNATCLPSAQIIESGNPSWIHFGDGSNTIEMSLEPGEHVFSVQLADDEHRTIDGLCETITVSLLEGI
;
A
#
# COMPACT_ATOMS: atom_id res chain seq x y z
N MET A 1 6.56 17.56 15.71
CA MET A 1 5.83 16.30 15.52
C MET A 1 6.81 15.14 15.55
N ARG A 2 6.63 14.18 16.44
CA ARG A 2 7.50 12.99 16.50
C ARG A 2 6.73 11.81 15.91
N TYR A 3 7.20 11.27 14.81
CA TYR A 3 6.66 10.06 14.18
C TYR A 3 7.40 8.84 14.71
N ILE A 4 6.65 7.82 15.14
CA ILE A 4 7.23 6.54 15.56
C ILE A 4 6.89 5.52 14.48
N LYS A 5 7.90 5.10 13.71
CA LYS A 5 7.78 3.93 12.82
C LYS A 5 8.04 2.67 13.64
N THR A 6 7.02 1.85 13.82
CA THR A 6 7.16 0.56 14.51
C THR A 6 7.44 -0.50 13.45
N CYS A 7 8.69 -0.99 13.44
CA CYS A 7 9.10 -2.11 12.60
C CYS A 7 8.85 -3.41 13.37
N MET A 8 7.84 -4.21 12.99
CA MET A 8 7.63 -5.55 13.55
C MET A 8 8.55 -6.55 12.86
N ALA A 9 9.58 -6.97 13.58
CA ALA A 9 10.44 -8.08 13.19
C ALA A 9 9.78 -9.40 13.62
N THR A 10 9.31 -10.19 12.67
CA THR A 10 8.85 -11.57 12.90
C THR A 10 10.06 -12.50 13.02
N ARG A 11 10.27 -13.04 14.22
CA ARG A 11 11.25 -14.11 14.47
C ARG A 11 10.67 -15.44 13.99
N GLY A 12 11.28 -16.00 12.93
CA GLY A 12 11.01 -17.37 12.50
C GLY A 12 11.52 -18.39 13.51
N TRP A 13 10.70 -19.38 13.81
CA TRP A 13 11.10 -20.58 14.53
C TRP A 13 11.24 -21.73 13.54
N LEU A 14 12.44 -22.31 13.53
CA LEU A 14 12.78 -23.58 12.90
C LEU A 14 12.42 -24.72 13.87
N ALA A 15 11.66 -25.67 13.43
CA ALA A 15 11.67 -27.01 14.00
C ALA A 15 11.48 -28.02 12.88
N GLY A 16 12.53 -28.77 12.63
CA GLY A 16 12.51 -29.87 11.69
C GLY A 16 11.84 -31.10 12.24
N THR A 17 11.31 -31.93 11.38
CA THR A 17 11.20 -33.37 11.62
C THR A 17 11.25 -34.10 10.29
N MET A 18 12.28 -34.94 10.18
CA MET A 18 12.60 -35.84 9.08
C MET A 18 11.83 -37.16 9.33
N ILE A 19 11.03 -37.63 8.37
CA ILE A 19 10.57 -39.01 8.33
C ILE A 19 10.81 -39.55 6.91
N LEU A 20 11.73 -40.54 6.87
CA LEU A 20 11.91 -41.44 5.74
C LEU A 20 10.82 -42.54 5.79
N ALA A 21 10.24 -42.88 4.69
CA ALA A 21 9.71 -44.21 4.42
C ALA A 21 9.76 -44.48 2.89
N ALA A 22 10.33 -45.63 2.61
CA ALA A 22 10.66 -46.13 1.28
C ALA A 22 9.56 -47.05 0.71
N ALA A 23 9.60 -47.20 -0.60
CA ALA A 23 9.23 -48.35 -1.44
C ALA A 23 7.76 -48.64 -1.75
N ALA A 24 7.36 -48.61 -3.02
CA ALA A 24 7.18 -49.85 -3.80
C ALA A 24 6.80 -49.54 -5.26
N CYS A 25 7.32 -50.34 -6.15
CA CYS A 25 7.12 -50.44 -7.60
C CYS A 25 5.67 -50.66 -8.01
N GLY A 26 5.29 -50.12 -9.17
CA GLY A 26 4.09 -50.49 -9.91
C GLY A 26 4.16 -49.87 -11.30
N GLY A 27 4.56 -50.62 -12.30
CA GLY A 27 4.59 -50.18 -13.71
C GLY A 27 3.21 -50.04 -14.30
N GLY A 28 3.05 -49.06 -15.17
CA GLY A 28 1.86 -48.81 -15.96
C GLY A 28 2.21 -47.85 -17.08
N GLU A 29 2.54 -48.44 -18.24
CA GLU A 29 2.73 -47.77 -19.54
C GLU A 29 1.35 -47.27 -20.02
N SER A 30 1.19 -46.00 -20.26
CA SER A 30 0.10 -45.48 -21.10
C SER A 30 0.41 -44.06 -21.59
N THR A 31 0.72 -44.01 -22.83
CA THR A 31 0.48 -42.97 -23.86
C THR A 31 0.16 -41.55 -23.39
N ALA A 32 1.02 -40.63 -23.76
CA ALA A 32 0.73 -39.19 -23.81
C ALA A 32 -0.42 -38.85 -24.78
N PRO A 33 -1.16 -37.79 -24.48
CA PRO A 33 -1.37 -36.77 -25.49
C PRO A 33 -0.84 -35.41 -25.05
N ASP A 34 -0.14 -34.89 -25.96
CA ASP A 34 0.17 -33.54 -26.37
C ASP A 34 -0.70 -32.40 -25.80
N GLY A 35 -0.04 -31.29 -25.43
CA GLY A 35 -0.60 -29.97 -25.55
C GLY A 35 -1.48 -29.49 -24.38
N GLY A 36 -0.89 -29.17 -23.26
CA GLY A 36 -1.50 -28.29 -22.28
C GLY A 36 -0.63 -27.06 -22.11
N GLY A 37 -0.94 -26.01 -22.86
CA GLY A 37 -0.35 -24.70 -22.66
C GLY A 37 -0.54 -24.30 -21.21
N MET A 38 0.55 -23.90 -20.58
CA MET A 38 0.56 -23.24 -19.30
C MET A 38 -0.03 -21.86 -19.55
N GLU A 39 -1.35 -21.75 -19.42
CA GLU A 39 -1.99 -20.45 -19.28
C GLU A 39 -1.48 -19.87 -17.97
N THR A 40 -0.50 -19.01 -18.07
CA THR A 40 -0.27 -17.99 -17.06
C THR A 40 -1.58 -17.23 -16.96
N ALA A 41 -2.31 -17.45 -15.87
CA ALA A 41 -3.43 -16.62 -15.51
C ALA A 41 -2.85 -15.22 -15.25
N GLU A 42 -2.82 -14.39 -16.28
CA GLU A 42 -2.80 -12.95 -16.11
C GLU A 42 -4.10 -12.61 -15.38
N SER A 43 -3.98 -12.38 -14.08
CA SER A 43 -5.03 -11.75 -13.29
C SER A 43 -5.13 -10.30 -13.76
N GLY A 44 -5.61 -10.11 -14.98
CA GLY A 44 -5.98 -8.82 -15.52
C GLY A 44 -7.23 -8.33 -14.81
N SER A 45 -7.06 -7.62 -13.71
CA SER A 45 -8.15 -6.82 -13.15
C SER A 45 -8.57 -5.83 -14.22
N THR A 46 -9.82 -5.93 -14.70
CA THR A 46 -10.38 -5.14 -15.80
C THR A 46 -11.04 -3.84 -15.31
N GLY A 47 -10.79 -3.44 -14.06
CA GLY A 47 -11.31 -2.21 -13.46
C GLY A 47 -10.39 -1.00 -13.66
N GLU A 48 -10.93 0.20 -13.50
CA GLU A 48 -10.12 1.41 -13.42
C GLU A 48 -9.27 1.40 -12.13
N PRO A 49 -8.04 1.93 -12.16
CA PRO A 49 -7.22 2.09 -10.96
C PRO A 49 -7.92 2.99 -9.93
N ARG A 50 -7.85 2.64 -8.65
CA ARG A 50 -8.44 3.41 -7.56
C ARG A 50 -7.62 3.31 -6.29
N VAL A 51 -7.27 4.44 -5.70
CA VAL A 51 -6.68 4.56 -4.36
C VAL A 51 -7.76 4.98 -3.36
N PHE A 52 -7.68 4.48 -2.11
CA PHE A 52 -8.70 4.78 -1.10
C PHE A 52 -8.16 4.62 0.32
N PHE A 53 -8.87 5.24 1.29
CA PHE A 53 -8.66 4.98 2.71
C PHE A 53 -9.39 3.70 3.13
N VAL A 54 -8.65 2.74 3.68
CA VAL A 54 -9.23 1.59 4.41
C VAL A 54 -9.64 2.06 5.80
N ALA A 55 -8.77 2.86 6.44
CA ALA A 55 -9.02 3.54 7.71
C ALA A 55 -8.23 4.88 7.75
N PRO A 56 -8.79 5.89 8.42
CA PRO A 56 -10.18 6.04 8.84
C PRO A 56 -11.11 6.24 7.64
N ARG A 57 -12.42 6.12 7.86
CA ARG A 57 -13.43 6.42 6.83
C ARG A 57 -13.75 7.91 6.81
N ASP A 58 -14.23 8.39 5.67
CA ASP A 58 -14.74 9.76 5.57
C ASP A 58 -15.85 10.01 6.59
N GLY A 59 -15.80 11.17 7.25
CA GLY A 59 -16.72 11.56 8.31
C GLY A 59 -16.50 10.85 9.65
N ALA A 60 -15.40 10.12 9.84
CA ALA A 60 -15.13 9.45 11.11
C ALA A 60 -14.93 10.44 12.26
N GLU A 61 -15.45 10.08 13.45
CA GLU A 61 -15.18 10.74 14.71
C GLU A 61 -14.26 9.86 15.56
N ILE A 62 -13.10 10.36 15.95
CA ILE A 62 -12.03 9.58 16.60
C ILE A 62 -11.53 10.35 17.84
N SER A 63 -11.29 9.61 18.95
CA SER A 63 -10.66 10.20 20.13
C SER A 63 -9.18 10.53 19.87
N VAL A 64 -8.73 11.71 20.34
CA VAL A 64 -7.31 12.09 20.33
C VAL A 64 -6.48 11.37 21.41
N ASP A 65 -7.13 10.63 22.31
CA ASP A 65 -6.46 9.92 23.42
C ASP A 65 -5.58 8.76 22.92
N ILE A 66 -5.82 8.32 21.71
CA ILE A 66 -5.03 7.28 21.01
C ILE A 66 -4.55 7.78 19.65
N PRO A 67 -3.40 7.30 19.15
CA PRO A 67 -2.97 7.61 17.80
C PRO A 67 -3.99 7.15 16.76
N VAL A 68 -4.23 7.98 15.76
CA VAL A 68 -5.05 7.62 14.59
C VAL A 68 -4.26 6.71 13.68
N ASN A 69 -4.81 5.52 13.41
CA ASN A 69 -4.23 4.60 12.42
C ASN A 69 -4.78 4.92 11.03
N PHE A 70 -3.87 5.23 10.11
CA PHE A 70 -4.18 5.36 8.69
C PHE A 70 -3.76 4.10 7.96
N GLU A 71 -4.65 3.59 7.13
CA GLU A 71 -4.40 2.46 6.24
C GLU A 71 -4.97 2.78 4.86
N PHE A 72 -4.18 2.54 3.82
CA PHE A 72 -4.53 2.82 2.43
C PHE A 72 -4.70 1.53 1.64
N GLY A 73 -5.62 1.57 0.67
CA GLY A 73 -5.85 0.51 -0.28
C GLY A 73 -5.68 0.99 -1.71
N ILE A 74 -5.43 0.05 -2.60
CA ILE A 74 -5.31 0.27 -4.04
C ILE A 74 -6.01 -0.86 -4.78
N GLU A 75 -6.67 -0.54 -5.87
CA GLU A 75 -7.22 -1.49 -6.82
C GLU A 75 -6.63 -1.22 -8.21
N ASN A 76 -6.33 -2.28 -8.94
CA ASN A 76 -5.89 -2.24 -10.34
C ASN A 76 -4.63 -1.39 -10.61
N TYR A 77 -3.75 -1.27 -9.62
CA TYR A 77 -2.46 -0.58 -9.73
C TYR A 77 -1.45 -1.23 -8.80
N GLU A 78 -0.16 -1.17 -9.10
CA GLU A 78 0.90 -1.78 -8.31
C GLU A 78 1.53 -0.77 -7.33
N ILE A 79 1.80 -1.20 -6.10
CA ILE A 79 2.57 -0.43 -5.13
C ILE A 79 3.96 -1.01 -5.03
N GLY A 80 4.95 -0.14 -5.15
CA GLY A 80 6.36 -0.53 -5.03
C GLY A 80 7.18 0.50 -4.27
N ALA A 81 8.25 0.01 -3.63
CA ALA A 81 9.23 0.91 -3.04
C ALA A 81 9.92 1.75 -4.13
N VAL A 82 10.19 3.01 -3.83
CA VAL A 82 10.92 3.91 -4.74
C VAL A 82 12.36 3.41 -4.87
N PRO A 83 12.88 3.22 -6.10
CA PRO A 83 14.27 2.82 -6.31
C PRO A 83 15.25 3.89 -5.82
N GLU A 84 16.45 3.48 -5.40
CA GLU A 84 17.51 4.44 -5.01
C GLU A 84 17.96 5.33 -6.17
N THR A 85 17.85 4.83 -7.39
CA THR A 85 18.12 5.57 -8.63
C THR A 85 16.99 5.33 -9.62
N VAL A 86 16.50 6.42 -10.21
CA VAL A 86 15.42 6.39 -11.19
C VAL A 86 16.00 6.88 -12.51
N ASP A 87 16.26 5.95 -13.44
CA ASP A 87 16.65 6.29 -14.82
C ASP A 87 15.40 6.60 -15.66
N GLU A 88 14.34 5.82 -15.45
CA GLU A 88 13.03 5.97 -16.08
C GLU A 88 11.94 5.46 -15.11
N PRO A 89 10.84 6.20 -14.90
CA PRO A 89 9.75 5.79 -14.03
C PRO A 89 9.10 4.50 -14.51
N ARG A 90 8.80 3.59 -13.56
CA ARG A 90 8.14 2.32 -13.88
C ARG A 90 6.68 2.57 -14.23
N ALA A 91 6.25 2.06 -15.40
CA ALA A 91 4.84 2.16 -15.80
C ALA A 91 3.96 1.27 -14.93
N GLY A 92 2.84 1.80 -14.43
CA GLY A 92 1.86 1.06 -13.64
C GLY A 92 2.27 0.78 -12.18
N VAL A 93 3.38 1.35 -11.72
CA VAL A 93 3.87 1.25 -10.35
C VAL A 93 3.88 2.63 -9.69
N GLY A 94 3.46 2.72 -8.45
CA GLY A 94 3.49 3.96 -7.68
C GLY A 94 3.69 3.71 -6.20
N HIS A 95 3.71 4.78 -5.42
CA HIS A 95 3.79 4.73 -3.98
C HIS A 95 2.87 5.76 -3.34
N TYR A 96 2.50 5.53 -2.08
CA TYR A 96 1.54 6.40 -1.39
C TYR A 96 2.19 7.68 -0.87
N HIS A 97 1.38 8.72 -0.86
CA HIS A 97 1.60 9.95 -0.11
C HIS A 97 0.34 10.26 0.70
N LEU A 98 0.51 10.64 1.96
CA LEU A 98 -0.57 11.13 2.81
C LEU A 98 -0.46 12.64 2.98
N GLY A 99 -1.43 13.36 2.44
CA GLY A 99 -1.64 14.79 2.68
C GLY A 99 -2.33 15.00 4.02
N VAL A 100 -1.74 15.82 4.89
CA VAL A 100 -2.29 16.21 6.20
C VAL A 100 -2.74 17.65 6.13
N ASN A 101 -4.04 17.90 6.30
CA ASN A 101 -4.68 19.19 6.05
C ASN A 101 -4.37 19.72 4.65
N ALA A 102 -4.38 18.80 3.67
CA ALA A 102 -4.10 19.05 2.29
C ALA A 102 -5.08 18.27 1.40
N THR A 103 -5.47 18.86 0.29
CA THR A 103 -6.32 18.23 -0.73
C THR A 103 -5.47 17.66 -1.86
N CYS A 104 -6.09 16.82 -2.71
CA CYS A 104 -5.43 16.25 -3.89
C CYS A 104 -4.72 17.32 -4.73
N LEU A 105 -3.50 17.01 -5.12
CA LEU A 105 -2.73 17.82 -6.05
C LEU A 105 -3.14 17.51 -7.50
N PRO A 106 -3.01 18.48 -8.42
CA PRO A 106 -3.22 18.23 -9.84
C PRO A 106 -2.36 17.08 -10.37
N SER A 107 -2.83 16.41 -11.41
CA SER A 107 -2.09 15.37 -12.14
C SER A 107 -0.72 15.88 -12.62
N ALA A 108 0.28 15.00 -12.59
CA ALA A 108 1.67 15.27 -12.99
C ALA A 108 2.40 16.34 -12.17
N GLN A 109 1.85 16.78 -11.05
CA GLN A 109 2.54 17.67 -10.12
C GLN A 109 3.53 16.87 -9.27
N ILE A 110 4.72 17.41 -9.08
CA ILE A 110 5.72 16.80 -8.18
C ILE A 110 5.34 17.10 -6.72
N ILE A 111 5.33 16.06 -5.90
CA ILE A 111 5.25 16.20 -4.44
C ILE A 111 6.67 16.41 -3.93
N GLU A 112 6.98 17.65 -3.56
CA GLU A 112 8.31 18.05 -3.13
C GLU A 112 8.77 17.28 -1.88
N SER A 113 10.00 16.78 -1.92
CA SER A 113 10.62 16.14 -0.75
C SER A 113 10.72 17.10 0.42
N GLY A 114 10.29 16.61 1.61
CA GLY A 114 10.28 17.44 2.84
C GLY A 114 9.11 18.43 2.92
N ASN A 115 8.14 18.36 2.04
CA ASN A 115 6.90 19.11 2.18
C ASN A 115 6.20 18.72 3.49
N PRO A 116 5.97 19.67 4.43
CA PRO A 116 5.43 19.34 5.75
C PRO A 116 3.99 18.82 5.73
N SER A 117 3.24 19.10 4.65
CA SER A 117 1.86 18.65 4.49
C SER A 117 1.75 17.28 3.82
N TRP A 118 2.86 16.71 3.33
CA TRP A 118 2.84 15.43 2.63
C TRP A 118 3.82 14.43 3.22
N ILE A 119 3.30 13.30 3.70
CA ILE A 119 4.08 12.19 4.24
C ILE A 119 4.34 11.20 3.12
N HIS A 120 5.59 10.83 2.93
CA HIS A 120 6.06 9.96 1.86
C HIS A 120 6.21 8.51 2.32
N PHE A 121 5.65 7.56 1.56
CA PHE A 121 5.72 6.11 1.79
C PHE A 121 6.62 5.41 0.76
N GLY A 122 7.86 5.91 0.62
CA GLY A 122 8.81 5.43 -0.38
C GLY A 122 9.33 4.01 -0.16
N ASP A 123 8.99 3.37 0.94
CA ASP A 123 9.26 1.96 1.21
C ASP A 123 8.14 1.02 0.74
N GLY A 124 7.07 1.56 0.15
CA GLY A 124 5.90 0.80 -0.31
C GLY A 124 4.94 0.40 0.82
N SER A 125 5.14 0.90 2.05
CA SER A 125 4.19 0.70 3.14
C SER A 125 2.89 1.45 2.89
N ASN A 126 1.79 0.97 3.52
CA ASN A 126 0.44 1.53 3.36
C ASN A 126 -0.21 1.91 4.68
N THR A 127 0.54 1.95 5.78
CA THR A 127 0.01 2.25 7.11
C THR A 127 0.88 3.22 7.87
N ILE A 128 0.25 4.08 8.70
CA ILE A 128 0.94 4.96 9.65
C ILE A 128 0.03 5.28 10.82
N GLU A 129 0.60 5.37 12.02
CA GLU A 129 -0.07 5.89 13.21
C GLU A 129 0.40 7.32 13.49
N MET A 130 -0.56 8.22 13.77
CA MET A 130 -0.28 9.64 14.03
C MET A 130 -1.05 10.15 15.24
N SER A 131 -0.37 10.86 16.12
CA SER A 131 -1.02 11.70 17.13
C SER A 131 -1.28 13.08 16.54
N LEU A 132 -2.52 13.49 16.60
CA LEU A 132 -3.03 14.73 16.02
C LEU A 132 -3.76 15.56 17.08
N GLU A 133 -3.84 16.86 16.86
CA GLU A 133 -4.59 17.75 17.74
C GLU A 133 -6.10 17.60 17.50
N PRO A 134 -6.95 17.92 18.52
CA PRO A 134 -8.41 17.95 18.31
C PRO A 134 -8.81 18.94 17.22
N GLY A 135 -9.88 18.61 16.50
CA GLY A 135 -10.42 19.45 15.44
C GLY A 135 -10.85 18.68 14.22
N GLU A 136 -11.36 19.39 13.23
CA GLU A 136 -11.65 18.84 11.91
C GLU A 136 -10.38 18.86 11.05
N HIS A 137 -10.04 17.71 10.48
CA HIS A 137 -8.89 17.53 9.63
C HIS A 137 -9.27 16.97 8.27
N VAL A 138 -8.60 17.46 7.24
CA VAL A 138 -8.71 16.95 5.88
C VAL A 138 -7.47 16.11 5.57
N PHE A 139 -7.68 14.88 5.09
CA PHE A 139 -6.61 13.99 4.67
C PHE A 139 -6.80 13.61 3.21
N SER A 140 -5.70 13.52 2.48
CA SER A 140 -5.71 12.99 1.12
C SER A 140 -4.71 11.87 0.98
N VAL A 141 -5.12 10.72 0.44
CA VAL A 141 -4.20 9.70 -0.04
C VAL A 141 -4.03 9.88 -1.53
N GLN A 142 -2.79 10.04 -1.99
CA GLN A 142 -2.48 10.24 -3.41
C GLN A 142 -1.29 9.38 -3.81
N LEU A 143 -1.38 8.74 -4.99
CA LEU A 143 -0.26 8.02 -5.55
C LEU A 143 0.61 8.94 -6.39
N ALA A 144 1.91 8.67 -6.33
CA ALA A 144 2.89 9.23 -7.23
C ALA A 144 3.80 8.14 -7.82
N ASP A 145 4.37 8.42 -8.98
CA ASP A 145 5.36 7.57 -9.64
C ASP A 145 6.76 7.66 -8.98
N ASP A 146 7.74 6.97 -9.53
CA ASP A 146 9.10 6.94 -8.99
C ASP A 146 9.79 8.32 -8.98
N GLU A 147 9.33 9.30 -9.77
CA GLU A 147 9.78 10.70 -9.76
C GLU A 147 8.93 11.59 -8.85
N HIS A 148 8.02 11.02 -8.05
CA HIS A 148 7.07 11.74 -7.18
C HIS A 148 6.07 12.61 -7.93
N ARG A 149 5.79 12.29 -9.21
CA ARG A 149 4.71 12.94 -9.98
C ARG A 149 3.40 12.27 -9.68
N THR A 150 2.42 13.06 -9.30
CA THR A 150 1.06 12.57 -9.02
C THR A 150 0.44 11.90 -10.25
N ILE A 151 -0.20 10.75 -10.01
CA ILE A 151 -0.84 9.94 -11.05
C ILE A 151 -2.30 10.38 -11.17
N ASP A 152 -2.76 10.56 -12.41
CA ASP A 152 -4.12 11.00 -12.70
C ASP A 152 -5.17 10.04 -12.14
N GLY A 153 -6.23 10.59 -11.52
CA GLY A 153 -7.32 9.82 -10.95
C GLY A 153 -6.98 9.02 -9.68
N LEU A 154 -5.72 8.98 -9.25
CA LEU A 154 -5.29 8.22 -8.07
C LEU A 154 -5.12 9.11 -6.84
N CYS A 155 -6.22 9.72 -6.41
CA CYS A 155 -6.32 10.46 -5.17
C CYS A 155 -7.72 10.36 -4.56
N GLU A 156 -7.78 10.20 -3.25
CA GLU A 156 -9.01 10.30 -2.45
C GLU A 156 -8.79 11.26 -1.28
N THR A 157 -9.82 12.06 -0.98
CA THR A 157 -9.81 12.99 0.15
C THR A 157 -10.93 12.63 1.12
N ILE A 158 -10.62 12.64 2.43
CA ILE A 158 -11.57 12.42 3.52
C ILE A 158 -11.49 13.55 4.54
N THR A 159 -12.56 13.72 5.30
CA THR A 159 -12.62 14.60 6.48
C THR A 159 -12.82 13.76 7.72
N VAL A 160 -12.05 14.04 8.78
CA VAL A 160 -12.12 13.31 10.06
C VAL A 160 -12.21 14.34 11.19
N SER A 161 -13.13 14.10 12.14
CA SER A 161 -13.28 14.91 13.35
C SER A 161 -12.54 14.24 14.51
N LEU A 162 -11.54 14.91 15.05
CA LEU A 162 -10.77 14.45 16.21
C LEU A 162 -11.31 15.11 17.49
N LEU A 163 -11.78 14.29 18.42
CA LEU A 163 -12.53 14.73 19.60
C LEU A 163 -11.78 14.42 20.89
N GLU A 164 -11.88 15.33 21.87
CA GLU A 164 -11.40 15.09 23.22
C GLU A 164 -12.47 14.34 24.03
N GLY A 165 -12.08 13.33 24.81
CA GLY A 165 -12.90 12.75 25.87
C GLY A 165 -14.16 12.00 25.40
N ILE A 166 -14.10 11.29 24.27
CA ILE A 166 -15.17 10.38 23.82
C ILE A 166 -14.88 8.93 24.19
#